data_1a9e7fb435454716508c5f17068f66a7
#
_entry.id   1a9e7fb435454716508c5f17068f66a7
#
_cell.length_a   1.000
_cell.length_b   1.000
_cell.length_c   1.000
_cell.angle_alpha   90.00
_cell.angle_beta   90.00
_cell.angle_gamma   90.00
#
_symmetry.space_group_name_H-M   'P 1'
#
loop_
_entity.id
_entity.type
_entity.pdbx_description
1 polymer ?
#
loop_
_entity_poly.entity_id
_entity_poly.type
_entity_poly.pdbx_seq_one_letter_code
_entity_poly.pdbx_strand_id
1 'polypeptide(L)'
;EKKTEQPPRLYDLTTLQREANRLFGFTAKQTLDYAQQLYEKKLLTYPRTDSQYLTDDMQPTAESIVSGLWPLLSFAAGLDIAPQFGRVLNSKKVSDHHAIIPTMEFVQKGFDGLTEGEKKLLSLVCCKLLCAVAAPHVYEAVTATFTCAGNEFTAKGKTLSLIHI
;
A
#
# COMPACT_ATOMS: atom_id res chain seq x y z
N GLU A 1 17.17 -19.15 7.94
CA GLU A 1 17.02 -18.04 8.88
C GLU A 1 15.66 -17.40 8.70
N LYS A 2 14.88 -17.28 9.78
CA LYS A 2 13.60 -16.54 9.74
C LYS A 2 13.86 -15.05 9.66
N LYS A 3 13.24 -14.39 8.69
CA LYS A 3 13.28 -12.92 8.51
C LYS A 3 11.88 -12.33 8.54
N THR A 4 11.81 -11.12 9.04
CA THR A 4 10.55 -10.36 9.12
C THR A 4 10.68 -9.11 8.27
N GLU A 5 9.78 -8.95 7.32
CA GLU A 5 9.66 -7.75 6.50
C GLU A 5 8.49 -6.91 7.02
N GLN A 6 8.77 -5.66 7.34
CA GLN A 6 7.75 -4.76 7.85
C GLN A 6 6.83 -4.28 6.73
N PRO A 7 5.53 -4.10 7.00
CA PRO A 7 4.61 -3.50 6.06
C PRO A 7 5.09 -2.14 5.54
N PRO A 8 4.77 -1.79 4.29
CA PRO A 8 5.12 -0.50 3.73
C PRO A 8 4.41 0.64 4.48
N ARG A 9 4.92 1.86 4.33
CA ARG A 9 4.21 3.08 4.74
C ARG A 9 3.16 3.46 3.70
N LEU A 10 2.26 4.36 4.08
CA LEU A 10 1.31 4.96 3.17
C LEU A 10 2.02 5.85 2.14
N TYR A 11 1.29 6.32 1.14
CA TYR A 11 1.85 7.20 0.13
C TYR A 11 1.84 8.66 0.56
N ASP A 12 2.97 9.33 0.36
CA ASP A 12 3.04 10.74 0.00
C ASP A 12 3.02 10.89 -1.52
N LEU A 13 3.01 12.12 -2.04
CA LEU A 13 2.97 12.34 -3.49
C LEU A 13 4.19 11.75 -4.20
N THR A 14 5.39 11.93 -3.66
CA THR A 14 6.64 11.49 -4.30
C THR A 14 6.72 9.98 -4.41
N THR A 15 6.37 9.26 -3.36
CA THR A 15 6.38 7.78 -3.36
C THR A 15 5.28 7.22 -4.25
N LEU A 16 4.11 7.86 -4.30
CA LEU A 16 3.04 7.49 -5.22
C LEU A 16 3.48 7.65 -6.68
N GLN A 17 4.07 8.80 -7.04
CA GLN A 17 4.59 9.05 -8.39
C GLN A 17 5.66 8.04 -8.80
N ARG A 18 6.58 7.70 -7.90
CA ARG A 18 7.65 6.73 -8.15
C ARG A 18 7.08 5.34 -8.40
N GLU A 19 6.13 4.90 -7.60
CA GLU A 19 5.56 3.55 -7.72
C GLU A 19 4.62 3.45 -8.93
N ALA A 20 3.83 4.48 -9.23
CA ALA A 20 2.99 4.55 -10.43
C ALA A 20 3.83 4.56 -11.73
N ASN A 21 4.98 5.23 -11.72
CA ASN A 21 5.92 5.17 -12.83
C ASN A 21 6.50 3.75 -13.01
N ARG A 22 6.93 3.12 -11.93
CA ARG A 22 7.50 1.77 -11.96
C ARG A 22 6.52 0.71 -12.46
N LEU A 23 5.24 0.81 -12.06
CA LEU A 23 4.22 -0.22 -12.36
C LEU A 23 3.46 0.04 -13.66
N PHE A 24 3.21 1.30 -13.98
CA PHE A 24 2.30 1.69 -15.07
C PHE A 24 2.98 2.58 -16.11
N GLY A 25 4.23 3.00 -15.89
CA GLY A 25 4.92 3.93 -16.78
C GLY A 25 4.38 5.36 -16.73
N PHE A 26 3.58 5.71 -15.73
CA PHE A 26 3.03 7.06 -15.60
C PHE A 26 4.13 8.08 -15.29
N THR A 27 4.10 9.21 -15.96
CA THR A 27 4.94 10.35 -15.59
C THR A 27 4.50 10.93 -14.24
N ALA A 28 5.37 11.68 -13.58
CA ALA A 28 5.02 12.37 -12.34
C ALA A 28 3.82 13.31 -12.53
N LYS A 29 3.75 14.00 -13.68
CA LYS A 29 2.62 14.86 -14.05
C LYS A 29 1.33 14.08 -14.20
N GLN A 30 1.34 12.98 -14.97
CA GLN A 30 0.15 12.13 -15.16
C GLN A 30 -0.38 11.58 -13.84
N THR A 31 0.53 11.12 -12.96
CA THR A 31 0.15 10.62 -11.63
C THR A 31 -0.53 11.71 -10.80
N LEU A 32 0.03 12.93 -10.80
CA LEU A 32 -0.57 14.06 -10.10
C LEU A 32 -1.92 14.45 -10.69
N ASP A 33 -2.04 14.48 -12.03
CA ASP A 33 -3.29 14.84 -12.71
C ASP A 33 -4.40 13.84 -12.36
N TYR A 34 -4.12 12.53 -12.40
CA TYR A 34 -5.10 11.50 -11.99
C TYR A 34 -5.44 11.60 -10.50
N ALA A 35 -4.45 11.80 -9.63
CA ALA A 35 -4.69 11.95 -8.20
C ALA A 35 -5.55 13.19 -7.89
N GLN A 36 -5.30 14.30 -8.60
CA GLN A 36 -6.10 15.52 -8.48
C GLN A 36 -7.56 15.31 -8.92
N GLN A 37 -7.76 14.63 -10.07
CA GLN A 37 -9.09 14.29 -10.55
C GLN A 37 -9.86 13.39 -9.56
N LEU A 38 -9.19 12.40 -8.98
CA LEU A 38 -9.76 11.52 -7.96
C LEU A 38 -10.11 12.30 -6.68
N TYR A 39 -9.28 13.26 -6.28
CA TYR A 39 -9.55 14.14 -5.16
C TYR A 39 -10.78 15.02 -5.42
N GLU A 40 -10.89 15.64 -6.59
CA GLU A 40 -12.05 16.45 -6.99
C GLU A 40 -13.35 15.65 -7.05
N LYS A 41 -13.27 14.36 -7.41
CA LYS A 41 -14.37 13.40 -7.34
C LYS A 41 -14.65 12.90 -5.90
N LYS A 42 -13.89 13.36 -4.92
CA LYS A 42 -13.95 12.95 -3.50
C LYS A 42 -13.63 11.46 -3.24
N LEU A 43 -12.91 10.82 -4.14
CA LEU A 43 -12.56 9.39 -4.04
C LEU A 43 -11.18 9.17 -3.41
N LEU A 44 -10.36 10.21 -3.38
CA LEU A 44 -9.01 10.21 -2.82
C LEU A 44 -8.83 11.42 -1.90
N THR A 45 -7.99 11.31 -0.88
CA THR A 45 -7.60 12.45 -0.05
C THR A 45 -6.64 13.37 -0.79
N TYR A 46 -6.34 14.54 -0.23
CA TYR A 46 -5.53 15.57 -0.89
C TYR A 46 -4.15 15.02 -1.31
N PRO A 47 -3.81 15.09 -2.61
CA PRO A 47 -2.64 14.38 -3.11
C PRO A 47 -1.30 15.10 -2.90
N ARG A 48 -1.32 16.42 -2.67
CA ARG A 48 -0.07 17.19 -2.47
C ARG A 48 0.33 17.17 -1.01
N THR A 49 0.82 16.04 -0.54
CA THR A 49 1.28 15.82 0.82
C THR A 49 2.67 15.20 0.83
N ASP A 50 3.45 15.51 1.85
CA ASP A 50 4.75 14.93 2.15
C ASP A 50 4.67 13.89 3.29
N SER A 51 3.50 13.73 3.91
CA SER A 51 3.29 12.79 5.00
C SER A 51 2.95 11.39 4.49
N GLN A 52 3.50 10.39 5.14
CA GLN A 52 3.20 8.96 4.97
C GLN A 52 2.39 8.40 6.14
N TYR A 53 1.79 9.27 6.96
CA TYR A 53 1.05 8.92 8.16
C TYR A 53 -0.32 9.57 8.18
N LEU A 54 -1.22 8.98 8.95
CA LEU A 54 -2.51 9.54 9.33
C LEU A 54 -2.40 10.17 10.72
N THR A 55 -3.31 11.07 11.05
CA THR A 55 -3.46 11.57 12.41
C THR A 55 -4.14 10.54 13.30
N ASP A 56 -3.89 10.60 14.60
CA ASP A 56 -4.37 9.59 15.56
C ASP A 56 -5.91 9.54 15.65
N ASP A 57 -6.57 10.69 15.43
CA ASP A 57 -8.04 10.81 15.39
C ASP A 57 -8.68 10.17 14.14
N MET A 58 -7.90 9.87 13.12
CA MET A 58 -8.39 9.22 11.89
C MET A 58 -8.56 7.70 12.02
N GLN A 59 -8.18 7.10 13.14
CA GLN A 59 -8.27 5.65 13.31
C GLN A 59 -9.65 5.08 12.98
N PRO A 60 -10.78 5.58 13.51
CA PRO A 60 -12.10 5.02 13.20
C PRO A 60 -12.46 5.13 11.71
N THR A 61 -12.06 6.23 11.07
CA THR A 61 -12.27 6.43 9.64
C THR A 61 -11.45 5.44 8.81
N ALA A 62 -10.19 5.25 9.16
CA ALA A 62 -9.30 4.30 8.49
C ALA A 62 -9.80 2.85 8.64
N GLU A 63 -10.29 2.47 9.83
CA GLU A 63 -10.91 1.16 10.07
C GLU A 63 -12.14 0.94 9.19
N SER A 64 -13.01 1.93 9.08
CA SER A 64 -14.21 1.87 8.24
C SER A 64 -13.86 1.75 6.76
N ILE A 65 -12.84 2.50 6.29
CA ILE A 65 -12.37 2.42 4.90
C ILE A 65 -11.79 1.04 4.62
N VAL A 66 -10.89 0.53 5.46
CA VAL A 66 -10.27 -0.79 5.30
C VAL A 66 -11.34 -1.89 5.25
N SER A 67 -12.32 -1.85 6.16
CA SER A 67 -13.42 -2.83 6.19
C SER A 67 -14.27 -2.79 4.91
N GLY A 68 -14.49 -1.60 4.37
CA GLY A 68 -15.27 -1.43 3.13
C GLY A 68 -14.48 -1.74 1.85
N LEU A 69 -13.15 -1.63 1.86
CA LEU A 69 -12.31 -1.99 0.72
C LEU A 69 -12.21 -3.50 0.50
N TRP A 70 -12.31 -4.28 1.57
CA TRP A 70 -12.12 -5.73 1.54
C TRP A 70 -12.98 -6.44 0.50
N PRO A 71 -14.31 -6.21 0.44
CA PRO A 71 -15.17 -6.83 -0.55
C PRO A 71 -15.01 -6.27 -1.97
N LEU A 72 -14.45 -5.06 -2.12
CA LEU A 72 -14.25 -4.42 -3.42
C LEU A 72 -13.02 -4.94 -4.18
N LEU A 73 -12.07 -5.54 -3.47
CA LEU A 73 -10.81 -5.99 -4.04
C LEU A 73 -10.77 -7.52 -4.07
N SER A 74 -10.93 -8.08 -5.25
CA SER A 74 -11.03 -9.54 -5.46
C SER A 74 -9.84 -10.34 -4.91
N PHE A 75 -8.64 -9.74 -4.90
CA PHE A 75 -7.43 -10.38 -4.34
C PHE A 75 -7.43 -10.45 -2.81
N ALA A 76 -8.27 -9.64 -2.15
CA ALA A 76 -8.37 -9.61 -0.69
C ALA A 76 -9.43 -10.58 -0.16
N ALA A 77 -10.27 -11.12 -1.06
CA ALA A 77 -11.31 -12.05 -0.69
C ALA A 77 -10.72 -13.34 -0.07
N GLY A 78 -11.15 -13.68 1.14
CA GLY A 78 -10.69 -14.87 1.87
C GLY A 78 -9.40 -14.69 2.65
N LEU A 79 -8.80 -13.49 2.67
CA LEU A 79 -7.68 -13.20 3.56
C LEU A 79 -8.21 -12.80 4.94
N ASP A 80 -7.85 -13.54 5.97
CA ASP A 80 -8.10 -13.15 7.37
C ASP A 80 -6.96 -12.24 7.83
N ILE A 81 -7.16 -10.95 7.70
CA ILE A 81 -6.18 -9.96 8.15
C ILE A 81 -6.77 -9.21 9.35
N ALA A 82 -6.09 -9.29 10.48
CA ALA A 82 -6.32 -8.41 11.61
C ALA A 82 -5.54 -7.10 11.38
N PRO A 83 -6.20 -6.00 10.98
CA PRO A 83 -5.50 -4.76 10.66
C PRO A 83 -4.78 -4.16 11.86
N GLN A 84 -3.56 -3.67 11.66
CA GLN A 84 -2.72 -3.04 12.69
C GLN A 84 -2.52 -1.56 12.36
N PHE A 85 -3.36 -0.68 12.90
CA PHE A 85 -3.34 0.75 12.59
C PHE A 85 -2.21 1.53 13.28
N GLY A 86 -1.68 1.05 14.41
CA GLY A 86 -0.65 1.77 15.18
C GLY A 86 0.60 2.17 14.41
N ARG A 87 0.86 1.57 13.24
CA ARG A 87 2.03 1.90 12.40
C ARG A 87 1.78 3.05 11.45
N VAL A 88 0.53 3.24 11.03
CA VAL A 88 0.12 4.27 10.08
C VAL A 88 -0.35 5.54 10.77
N LEU A 89 -0.60 5.49 12.09
CA LEU A 89 -1.04 6.60 12.90
C LEU A 89 0.16 7.29 13.56
N ASN A 90 0.35 8.57 13.31
CA ASN A 90 1.34 9.40 14.00
C ASN A 90 1.09 10.88 13.71
N SER A 91 0.29 11.54 14.54
CA SER A 91 -0.04 12.96 14.37
C SER A 91 1.18 13.89 14.36
N LYS A 92 2.29 13.51 15.03
CA LYS A 92 3.52 14.32 15.04
C LYS A 92 4.27 14.34 13.70
N LYS A 93 3.93 13.40 12.80
CA LYS A 93 4.52 13.29 11.46
C LYS A 93 3.57 13.73 10.36
N VAL A 94 2.49 14.37 10.71
CA VAL A 94 1.54 15.02 9.81
C VAL A 94 1.67 16.52 10.02
N SER A 95 2.06 17.24 8.95
CA SER A 95 2.15 18.70 8.97
C SER A 95 0.80 19.31 8.59
N ASP A 96 0.64 19.65 7.30
CA ASP A 96 -0.57 20.27 6.78
C ASP A 96 -1.61 19.23 6.33
N HIS A 97 -1.15 18.15 5.72
CA HIS A 97 -1.98 17.09 5.15
C HIS A 97 -1.44 15.70 5.52
N HIS A 98 -2.35 14.79 5.82
CA HIS A 98 -2.00 13.39 6.05
C HIS A 98 -1.71 12.64 4.74
N ALA A 99 -1.27 11.40 4.85
CA ALA A 99 -0.98 10.51 3.71
C ALA A 99 -2.17 10.35 2.75
N ILE A 100 -1.86 9.98 1.51
CA ILE A 100 -2.85 9.73 0.47
C ILE A 100 -3.53 8.39 0.74
N ILE A 101 -4.85 8.42 0.95
CA ILE A 101 -5.70 7.24 1.14
C ILE A 101 -7.01 7.38 0.36
N PRO A 102 -7.70 6.28 0.03
CA PRO A 102 -9.06 6.34 -0.51
C PRO A 102 -10.03 6.89 0.55
N THR A 103 -11.19 7.32 0.13
CA THR A 103 -12.24 7.87 0.99
C THR A 103 -13.40 6.89 1.17
N MET A 104 -14.29 7.18 2.13
CA MET A 104 -15.56 6.45 2.27
C MET A 104 -16.47 6.62 1.06
N GLU A 105 -16.39 7.75 0.37
CA GLU A 105 -17.12 7.99 -0.88
C GLU A 105 -16.72 6.95 -1.95
N PHE A 106 -15.43 6.65 -2.06
CA PHE A 106 -14.96 5.59 -2.94
C PHE A 106 -15.50 4.21 -2.54
N VAL A 107 -15.50 3.89 -1.25
CA VAL A 107 -16.03 2.62 -0.74
C VAL A 107 -17.51 2.43 -1.16
N GLN A 108 -18.27 3.52 -1.21
CA GLN A 108 -19.69 3.49 -1.60
C GLN A 108 -19.90 3.44 -3.11
N LYS A 109 -19.09 4.18 -3.88
CA LYS A 109 -19.24 4.32 -5.34
C LYS A 109 -18.48 3.27 -6.16
N GLY A 110 -17.39 2.74 -5.62
CA GLY A 110 -16.51 1.85 -6.35
C GLY A 110 -15.77 2.54 -7.51
N PHE A 111 -15.51 1.80 -8.56
CA PHE A 111 -14.73 2.23 -9.72
C PHE A 111 -15.56 2.80 -10.87
N ASP A 112 -16.85 2.96 -10.71
CA ASP A 112 -17.74 3.39 -11.77
C ASP A 112 -17.43 4.82 -12.26
N GLY A 113 -17.46 5.00 -13.58
CA GLY A 113 -17.20 6.30 -14.22
C GLY A 113 -15.75 6.78 -14.18
N LEU A 114 -14.80 5.92 -13.81
CA LEU A 114 -13.37 6.24 -13.80
C LEU A 114 -12.68 5.81 -15.10
N THR A 115 -11.72 6.61 -15.54
CA THR A 115 -10.80 6.25 -16.62
C THR A 115 -9.85 5.13 -16.17
N GLU A 116 -9.24 4.42 -17.12
CA GLU A 116 -8.29 3.36 -16.80
C GLU A 116 -7.06 3.85 -15.99
N GLY A 117 -6.60 5.07 -16.25
CA GLY A 117 -5.51 5.67 -15.47
C GLY A 117 -5.92 5.94 -14.02
N GLU A 118 -7.12 6.50 -13.82
CA GLU A 118 -7.68 6.73 -12.49
C GLU A 118 -7.91 5.42 -11.73
N LYS A 119 -8.47 4.39 -12.38
CA LYS A 119 -8.66 3.05 -11.78
C LYS A 119 -7.35 2.44 -11.32
N LYS A 120 -6.32 2.47 -12.16
CA LYS A 120 -4.99 1.95 -11.82
C LYS A 120 -4.39 2.66 -10.61
N LEU A 121 -4.45 4.00 -10.61
CA LEU A 121 -3.89 4.79 -9.52
C LEU A 121 -4.66 4.57 -8.21
N LEU A 122 -5.98 4.57 -8.25
CA LEU A 122 -6.82 4.34 -7.09
C LEU A 122 -6.65 2.93 -6.52
N SER A 123 -6.60 1.91 -7.38
CA SER A 123 -6.30 0.53 -6.98
C SER A 123 -4.93 0.43 -6.28
N LEU A 124 -3.92 1.14 -6.80
CA LEU A 124 -2.59 1.17 -6.19
C LEU A 124 -2.63 1.76 -4.77
N VAL A 125 -3.38 2.85 -4.57
CA VAL A 125 -3.53 3.47 -3.24
C VAL A 125 -4.31 2.56 -2.29
N CYS A 126 -5.37 1.91 -2.76
CA CYS A 126 -6.14 0.94 -1.97
C CYS A 126 -5.27 -0.24 -1.52
N CYS A 127 -4.51 -0.83 -2.46
CA CYS A 127 -3.56 -1.91 -2.15
C CYS A 127 -2.51 -1.47 -1.11
N LYS A 128 -1.99 -0.25 -1.25
CA LYS A 128 -1.01 0.30 -0.31
C LYS A 128 -1.58 0.43 1.10
N LEU A 129 -2.81 0.93 1.24
CA LEU A 129 -3.47 1.04 2.55
C LEU A 129 -3.63 -0.33 3.20
N LEU A 130 -4.14 -1.32 2.47
CA LEU A 130 -4.30 -2.69 2.99
C LEU A 130 -2.96 -3.32 3.39
N CYS A 131 -1.93 -3.15 2.55
CA CYS A 131 -0.59 -3.63 2.88
C CYS A 131 0.00 -2.92 4.11
N ALA A 132 -0.22 -1.62 4.27
CA ALA A 132 0.34 -0.83 5.35
C ALA A 132 -0.23 -1.22 6.73
N VAL A 133 -1.49 -1.65 6.78
CA VAL A 133 -2.15 -2.11 8.01
C VAL A 133 -2.06 -3.63 8.22
N ALA A 134 -1.47 -4.37 7.28
CA ALA A 134 -1.29 -5.81 7.42
C ALA A 134 -0.23 -6.16 8.47
N ALA A 135 -0.26 -7.41 8.94
CA ALA A 135 0.80 -7.94 9.79
C ALA A 135 2.16 -8.00 9.06
N PRO A 136 3.29 -7.95 9.77
CA PRO A 136 4.60 -8.16 9.16
C PRO A 136 4.69 -9.50 8.44
N HIS A 137 5.31 -9.49 7.26
CA HIS A 137 5.55 -10.70 6.50
C HIS A 137 6.74 -11.47 7.06
N VAL A 138 6.52 -12.72 7.47
CA VAL A 138 7.56 -13.61 7.95
C VAL A 138 7.90 -14.63 6.88
N TYR A 139 9.19 -14.76 6.56
CA TYR A 139 9.68 -15.72 5.57
C TYR A 139 10.98 -16.38 6.03
N GLU A 140 11.30 -17.54 5.47
CA GLU A 140 12.57 -18.19 5.66
C GLU A 140 13.53 -17.83 4.54
N ALA A 141 14.66 -17.21 4.90
CA ALA A 141 15.76 -16.99 3.98
C ALA A 141 16.72 -18.18 4.03
N VAL A 142 16.97 -18.78 2.87
CA VAL A 142 17.90 -19.88 2.69
C VAL A 142 19.09 -19.37 1.90
N THR A 143 20.29 -19.64 2.42
CA THR A 143 21.54 -19.40 1.69
C THR A 143 22.25 -20.74 1.53
N ALA A 144 22.45 -21.16 0.30
CA ALA A 144 23.24 -22.34 -0.03
C ALA A 144 24.61 -21.90 -0.54
N THR A 145 25.66 -22.45 0.06
CA THR A 145 27.03 -22.22 -0.39
C THR A 145 27.54 -23.50 -1.01
N PHE A 146 28.09 -23.43 -2.21
CA PHE A 146 28.67 -24.53 -2.98
C PHE A 146 30.15 -24.27 -3.19
N THR A 147 30.97 -25.29 -2.99
CA THR A 147 32.39 -25.19 -3.28
C THR A 147 32.71 -26.06 -4.50
N CYS A 148 33.31 -25.49 -5.52
CA CYS A 148 33.75 -26.19 -6.70
C CYS A 148 35.16 -25.72 -7.11
N ALA A 149 36.10 -26.66 -7.22
CA ALA A 149 37.49 -26.40 -7.59
C ALA A 149 38.16 -25.27 -6.75
N GLY A 150 37.86 -25.21 -5.44
CA GLY A 150 38.41 -24.20 -4.53
C GLY A 150 37.70 -22.82 -4.58
N ASN A 151 36.67 -22.66 -5.41
CA ASN A 151 35.86 -21.44 -5.48
C ASN A 151 34.52 -21.66 -4.77
N GLU A 152 34.08 -20.63 -4.05
CA GLU A 152 32.78 -20.63 -3.39
C GLU A 152 31.73 -19.91 -4.24
N PHE A 153 30.57 -20.55 -4.36
CA PHE A 153 29.38 -19.99 -5.04
C PHE A 153 28.24 -19.91 -4.02
N THR A 154 27.54 -18.80 -3.97
CA THR A 154 26.42 -18.61 -3.05
C THR A 154 25.13 -18.41 -3.82
N ALA A 155 24.12 -19.23 -3.52
CA ALA A 155 22.74 -19.05 -3.99
C ALA A 155 21.87 -18.64 -2.80
N LYS A 156 20.99 -17.64 -3.02
CA LYS A 156 20.04 -17.18 -2.01
C LYS A 156 18.62 -17.45 -2.49
N GLY A 157 17.79 -18.01 -1.62
CA GLY A 157 16.38 -18.27 -1.84
C GLY A 157 15.51 -17.73 -0.69
N LYS A 158 14.24 -17.50 -0.98
CA LYS A 158 13.22 -17.19 0.03
C LYS A 158 12.14 -18.27 -0.04
N THR A 159 11.82 -18.87 1.09
CA THR A 159 10.65 -19.73 1.23
C THR A 159 9.57 -18.90 1.93
N LEU A 160 8.47 -18.66 1.22
CA LEU A 160 7.31 -18.01 1.82
C LEU A 160 6.67 -19.02 2.78
N SER A 161 6.61 -18.67 4.05
CA SER A 161 5.78 -19.42 4.98
C SER A 161 4.33 -19.05 4.70
N LEU A 162 3.68 -19.82 3.85
CA LEU A 162 2.22 -19.82 3.71
C LEU A 162 1.64 -20.49 4.95
N ILE A 163 1.81 -19.86 6.11
CA ILE A 163 1.10 -20.28 7.29
C ILE A 163 -0.28 -19.63 7.22
N HIS A 164 -1.24 -20.50 7.07
CA HIS A 164 -2.69 -20.32 7.07
C HIS A 164 -3.32 -19.89 5.72
N ILE A 165 -3.37 -20.85 4.86
CA ILE A 165 -4.59 -21.09 4.11
C ILE A 165 -5.31 -22.24 4.81
#